data_28b3f8396974f67d2a511b7ada335938
#
_entry.id   28b3f8396974f67d2a511b7ada335938
#
_cell.length_a   1.000
_cell.length_b   1.000
_cell.length_c   1.000
_cell.angle_alpha   90.00
_cell.angle_beta   90.00
_cell.angle_gamma   90.00
#
_symmetry.space_group_name_H-M   'P 1'
#
loop_
_entity.id
_entity.type
_entity.pdbx_description
1 polymer ?
#
loop_
_entity_poly.entity_id
_entity_poly.type
_entity_poly.pdbx_seq_one_letter_code
_entity_poly.pdbx_strand_id
1 'polypeptide(L)'
;METGTGLDILQKNIPDQYIDVGIAEQHAVTLAAGMSCDGLKPVVAIYSTFLQRASDQLIHDVGIQNLPVSFVLDRAGIVGADGPTHQGQYDISYMRSIPNFVLMAPKDESELQRMLITSINHNGPTALRIPRGSGLGVAVMDEGWEPLNIGEAEILEEGEDILIIAYGSMVASAIETANILKNMNINVCIVNARFVKPLDKNLIMPLAKKIQKVVTMEEGTLIGGFGSAIVELFNDNEINIHVYRTGIPDVLVDHASPDQSKEKLGLMPDQMADKIIKKFKLND
;
A
#
# COMPACT_ATOMS: atom_id res chain seq x y z
N MET A 1 3.53 19.30 -11.19
CA MET A 1 4.23 18.07 -11.69
C MET A 1 3.31 17.19 -12.54
N GLU A 2 2.44 17.80 -13.33
CA GLU A 2 1.40 17.14 -14.13
C GLU A 2 1.93 15.98 -15.00
N THR A 3 3.03 16.21 -15.70
CA THR A 3 3.63 15.22 -16.61
C THR A 3 4.15 13.98 -15.86
N GLY A 4 4.62 14.16 -14.62
CA GLY A 4 5.18 13.07 -13.81
C GLY A 4 4.12 12.17 -13.16
N THR A 5 2.90 12.69 -12.98
CA THR A 5 1.76 11.98 -12.37
C THR A 5 0.71 11.54 -13.38
N GLY A 6 0.91 11.84 -14.71
CA GLY A 6 -0.05 11.49 -15.75
C GLY A 6 -1.32 12.35 -15.75
N LEU A 7 -1.34 13.48 -15.05
CA LEU A 7 -2.51 14.35 -14.91
C LEU A 7 -2.67 15.37 -16.05
N ASP A 8 -1.79 15.37 -17.03
CA ASP A 8 -1.88 16.24 -18.21
C ASP A 8 -3.14 16.01 -19.03
N ILE A 9 -3.67 14.78 -19.06
CA ILE A 9 -4.96 14.44 -19.69
C ILE A 9 -6.11 15.10 -18.93
N LEU A 10 -6.10 15.03 -17.61
CA LEU A 10 -7.11 15.67 -16.75
C LEU A 10 -7.11 17.19 -16.95
N GLN A 11 -5.93 17.82 -16.88
CA GLN A 11 -5.74 19.25 -17.06
C GLN A 11 -6.29 19.75 -18.41
N LYS A 12 -6.09 18.97 -19.48
CA LYS A 12 -6.60 19.33 -20.83
C LYS A 12 -8.12 19.21 -20.92
N ASN A 13 -8.72 18.21 -20.29
CA ASN A 13 -10.15 17.91 -20.45
C ASN A 13 -11.04 18.68 -19.48
N ILE A 14 -10.56 18.93 -18.26
CA ILE A 14 -11.30 19.64 -17.19
C ILE A 14 -10.43 20.65 -16.46
N PRO A 15 -9.88 21.67 -17.15
CA PRO A 15 -8.92 22.62 -16.56
C PRO A 15 -9.46 23.36 -15.34
N ASP A 16 -10.75 23.63 -15.28
CA ASP A 16 -11.40 24.33 -14.15
C ASP A 16 -11.42 23.50 -12.84
N GLN A 17 -11.16 22.20 -12.92
CA GLN A 17 -11.05 21.30 -11.77
C GLN A 17 -9.60 20.90 -11.46
N TYR A 18 -8.64 21.51 -12.14
CA TYR A 18 -7.22 21.20 -11.98
C TYR A 18 -6.47 22.42 -11.40
N ILE A 19 -5.73 22.19 -10.33
CA ILE A 19 -4.91 23.23 -9.67
C ILE A 19 -3.48 22.69 -9.55
N ASP A 20 -2.52 23.34 -10.23
CA ASP A 20 -1.09 23.09 -9.99
C ASP A 20 -0.59 24.02 -8.90
N VAL A 21 -0.17 23.44 -7.79
CA VAL A 21 0.38 24.19 -6.64
C VAL A 21 1.89 24.39 -6.71
N GLY A 22 2.53 23.95 -7.79
CA GLY A 22 3.99 23.96 -7.93
C GLY A 22 4.67 22.96 -6.98
N ILE A 23 5.87 23.31 -6.50
CA ILE A 23 6.62 22.49 -5.52
C ILE A 23 6.30 23.04 -4.11
N ALA A 24 5.07 22.80 -3.66
CA ALA A 24 4.55 23.34 -2.39
C ALA A 24 3.63 22.32 -1.70
N GLU A 25 4.22 21.24 -1.20
CA GLU A 25 3.49 20.09 -0.66
C GLU A 25 2.62 20.44 0.55
N GLN A 26 3.13 21.27 1.48
CA GLN A 26 2.35 21.74 2.62
C GLN A 26 1.15 22.57 2.18
N HIS A 27 1.36 23.47 1.19
CA HIS A 27 0.28 24.28 0.62
C HIS A 27 -0.78 23.37 -0.04
N ALA A 28 -0.38 22.35 -0.78
CA ALA A 28 -1.31 21.40 -1.40
C ALA A 28 -2.25 20.77 -0.37
N VAL A 29 -1.73 20.33 0.76
CA VAL A 29 -2.52 19.70 1.83
C VAL A 29 -3.43 20.72 2.51
N THR A 30 -2.92 21.90 2.89
CA THR A 30 -3.71 22.95 3.55
C THR A 30 -4.80 23.50 2.62
N LEU A 31 -4.50 23.70 1.32
CA LEU A 31 -5.49 24.11 0.31
C LEU A 31 -6.61 23.07 0.20
N ALA A 32 -6.27 21.79 0.08
CA ALA A 32 -7.24 20.71 0.01
C ALA A 32 -8.11 20.64 1.29
N ALA A 33 -7.51 20.83 2.46
CA ALA A 33 -8.27 20.92 3.71
C ALA A 33 -9.29 22.08 3.67
N GLY A 34 -8.87 23.28 3.23
CA GLY A 34 -9.77 24.43 3.06
C GLY A 34 -10.89 24.17 2.06
N MET A 35 -10.58 23.57 0.90
CA MET A 35 -11.60 23.18 -0.08
C MET A 35 -12.62 22.18 0.51
N SER A 36 -12.14 21.25 1.31
CA SER A 36 -12.99 20.25 1.97
C SER A 36 -13.91 20.87 3.02
N CYS A 37 -13.47 21.91 3.74
CA CYS A 37 -14.32 22.68 4.66
C CYS A 37 -15.49 23.37 3.96
N ASP A 38 -15.33 23.72 2.68
CA ASP A 38 -16.38 24.32 1.85
C ASP A 38 -17.21 23.27 1.05
N GLY A 39 -17.07 22.00 1.40
CA GLY A 39 -17.88 20.90 0.84
C GLY A 39 -17.37 20.31 -0.45
N LEU A 40 -16.19 20.71 -0.94
CA LEU A 40 -15.55 20.08 -2.10
C LEU A 40 -14.89 18.75 -1.71
N LYS A 41 -14.64 17.90 -2.70
CA LYS A 41 -13.93 16.62 -2.55
C LYS A 41 -12.58 16.66 -3.27
N PRO A 42 -11.55 17.27 -2.68
CA PRO A 42 -10.26 17.41 -3.30
C PRO A 42 -9.51 16.08 -3.38
N VAL A 43 -8.81 15.89 -4.50
CA VAL A 43 -7.86 14.80 -4.70
C VAL A 43 -6.46 15.41 -4.80
N VAL A 44 -5.57 15.06 -3.89
CA VAL A 44 -4.18 15.51 -3.85
C VAL A 44 -3.30 14.43 -4.44
N ALA A 45 -2.83 14.61 -5.67
CA ALA A 45 -1.89 13.72 -6.33
C ALA A 45 -0.45 14.20 -6.06
N ILE A 46 0.32 13.41 -5.34
CA ILE A 46 1.65 13.80 -4.86
C ILE A 46 2.55 12.56 -4.76
N TYR A 47 3.87 12.72 -4.96
CA TYR A 47 4.80 11.61 -4.73
C TYR A 47 4.88 11.26 -3.24
N SER A 48 4.88 9.96 -2.94
CA SER A 48 4.97 9.44 -1.58
C SER A 48 6.11 10.08 -0.78
N THR A 49 7.31 10.14 -1.37
CA THR A 49 8.48 10.73 -0.71
C THR A 49 8.33 12.24 -0.44
N PHE A 50 7.58 12.98 -1.26
CA PHE A 50 7.42 14.42 -1.08
C PHE A 50 6.33 14.79 -0.09
N LEU A 51 5.31 13.92 0.06
CA LEU A 51 4.25 14.14 1.05
C LEU A 51 4.78 14.18 2.50
N GLN A 52 5.92 13.56 2.78
CA GLN A 52 6.52 13.61 4.13
C GLN A 52 6.80 15.04 4.60
N ARG A 53 6.98 16.03 3.68
CA ARG A 53 7.14 17.46 4.04
C ARG A 53 5.88 18.07 4.63
N ALA A 54 4.72 17.48 4.36
CA ALA A 54 3.42 17.96 4.84
C ALA A 54 2.87 17.11 5.99
N SER A 55 3.71 16.38 6.72
CA SER A 55 3.28 15.51 7.82
C SER A 55 2.50 16.26 8.89
N ASP A 56 2.87 17.50 9.22
CA ASP A 56 2.13 18.34 10.16
C ASP A 56 0.75 18.68 9.63
N GLN A 57 0.63 19.09 8.36
CA GLN A 57 -0.64 19.44 7.73
C GLN A 57 -1.56 18.23 7.58
N LEU A 58 -1.01 17.03 7.33
CA LEU A 58 -1.80 15.80 7.34
C LEU A 58 -2.45 15.55 8.70
N ILE A 59 -1.72 15.80 9.78
CA ILE A 59 -2.23 15.62 11.15
C ILE A 59 -3.19 16.76 11.51
N HIS A 60 -2.70 18.01 11.45
CA HIS A 60 -3.39 19.18 11.97
C HIS A 60 -4.57 19.63 11.10
N ASP A 61 -4.32 19.79 9.78
CA ASP A 61 -5.31 20.39 8.89
C ASP A 61 -6.37 19.36 8.43
N VAL A 62 -5.99 18.09 8.31
CA VAL A 62 -6.86 17.04 7.75
C VAL A 62 -7.29 16.01 8.79
N GLY A 63 -6.34 15.35 9.46
CA GLY A 63 -6.63 14.21 10.33
C GLY A 63 -7.44 14.57 11.58
N ILE A 64 -7.07 15.65 12.29
CA ILE A 64 -7.78 16.13 13.48
C ILE A 64 -9.22 16.53 13.14
N GLN A 65 -9.42 17.17 11.99
CA GLN A 65 -10.73 17.65 11.54
C GLN A 65 -11.55 16.58 10.81
N ASN A 66 -10.95 15.41 10.54
CA ASN A 66 -11.57 14.31 9.78
C ASN A 66 -12.11 14.74 8.41
N LEU A 67 -11.36 15.56 7.68
CA LEU A 67 -11.79 16.13 6.41
C LEU A 67 -11.71 15.11 5.28
N PRO A 68 -12.70 15.03 4.36
CA PRO A 68 -12.72 14.10 3.23
C PRO A 68 -11.77 14.54 2.11
N VAL A 69 -10.48 14.47 2.38
CA VAL A 69 -9.41 14.69 1.40
C VAL A 69 -8.88 13.34 0.93
N SER A 70 -8.84 13.15 -0.39
CA SER A 70 -8.29 11.95 -1.03
C SER A 70 -6.85 12.19 -1.46
N PHE A 71 -5.90 11.48 -0.85
CA PHE A 71 -4.49 11.52 -1.24
C PHE A 71 -4.18 10.36 -2.19
N VAL A 72 -3.63 10.65 -3.37
CA VAL A 72 -3.07 9.66 -4.30
C VAL A 72 -1.55 9.78 -4.24
N LEU A 73 -0.91 8.80 -3.61
CA LEU A 73 0.52 8.75 -3.37
C LEU A 73 1.19 8.02 -4.53
N ASP A 74 1.66 8.76 -5.50
CA ASP A 74 2.41 8.19 -6.62
C ASP A 74 3.85 7.84 -6.18
N ARG A 75 4.45 6.88 -6.84
CA ARG A 75 5.82 6.40 -6.55
C ARG A 75 6.00 5.92 -5.12
N ALA A 76 4.99 5.23 -4.58
CA ALA A 76 5.11 4.54 -3.30
C ALA A 76 5.98 3.29 -3.44
N GLY A 77 6.78 3.00 -2.42
CA GLY A 77 7.70 1.87 -2.42
C GLY A 77 9.04 2.16 -3.11
N ILE A 78 9.58 1.19 -3.83
CA ILE A 78 10.87 1.25 -4.49
C ILE A 78 10.73 1.93 -5.85
N VAL A 79 11.38 3.08 -6.03
CA VAL A 79 11.34 3.84 -7.28
C VAL A 79 12.56 3.64 -8.18
N GLY A 80 13.64 3.11 -7.63
CA GLY A 80 14.82 2.71 -8.38
C GLY A 80 15.74 3.87 -8.79
N ALA A 81 15.79 4.20 -10.09
CA ALA A 81 16.80 5.08 -10.66
C ALA A 81 16.82 6.52 -10.13
N ASP A 82 15.73 7.00 -9.55
CA ASP A 82 15.67 8.34 -8.94
C ASP A 82 16.43 8.40 -7.58
N GLY A 83 16.80 7.26 -7.02
CA GLY A 83 17.68 7.10 -5.89
C GLY A 83 17.07 7.40 -4.52
N PRO A 84 17.92 7.55 -3.47
CA PRO A 84 17.50 7.59 -2.07
C PRO A 84 16.50 8.71 -1.74
N THR A 85 16.56 9.83 -2.48
CA THR A 85 15.69 10.99 -2.24
C THR A 85 14.26 10.82 -2.75
N HIS A 86 14.00 9.76 -3.54
CA HIS A 86 12.72 9.52 -4.19
C HIS A 86 12.02 8.25 -3.73
N GLN A 87 12.66 7.41 -2.91
CA GLN A 87 12.05 6.18 -2.41
C GLN A 87 10.81 6.47 -1.56
N GLY A 88 9.68 5.89 -1.95
CA GLY A 88 8.39 6.06 -1.26
C GLY A 88 8.17 5.01 -0.17
N GLN A 89 9.16 4.78 0.70
CA GLN A 89 9.15 3.67 1.64
C GLN A 89 8.57 3.99 3.03
N TYR A 90 8.34 5.27 3.36
CA TYR A 90 7.98 5.69 4.71
C TYR A 90 6.52 6.06 4.92
N ASP A 91 5.75 6.21 3.87
CA ASP A 91 4.37 6.71 3.89
C ASP A 91 3.45 5.93 4.83
N ILE A 92 3.47 4.59 4.78
CA ILE A 92 2.69 3.75 5.68
C ILE A 92 3.05 4.06 7.14
N SER A 93 4.34 4.13 7.46
CA SER A 93 4.82 4.26 8.84
C SER A 93 4.30 5.52 9.52
N TYR A 94 4.36 6.68 8.87
CA TYR A 94 3.89 7.92 9.50
C TYR A 94 2.38 8.13 9.35
N MET A 95 1.77 7.69 8.24
CA MET A 95 0.32 7.91 8.04
C MET A 95 -0.56 6.99 8.88
N ARG A 96 -0.12 5.74 9.14
CA ARG A 96 -0.94 4.82 9.94
C ARG A 96 -1.11 5.25 11.40
N SER A 97 -0.24 6.12 11.92
CA SER A 97 -0.36 6.70 13.26
C SER A 97 -1.42 7.81 13.35
N ILE A 98 -1.83 8.40 12.22
CA ILE A 98 -2.78 9.51 12.20
C ILE A 98 -4.21 8.95 12.29
N PRO A 99 -5.03 9.37 13.29
CA PRO A 99 -6.43 8.94 13.38
C PRO A 99 -7.24 9.24 12.12
N ASN A 100 -8.33 8.53 11.92
CA ASN A 100 -9.32 8.68 10.85
C ASN A 100 -8.85 8.34 9.42
N PHE A 101 -7.54 8.31 9.14
CA PHE A 101 -7.07 7.96 7.81
C PHE A 101 -7.39 6.51 7.43
N VAL A 102 -7.91 6.33 6.22
CA VAL A 102 -8.00 5.04 5.54
C VAL A 102 -6.79 4.91 4.61
N LEU A 103 -5.96 3.87 4.80
CA LEU A 103 -4.77 3.64 3.99
C LEU A 103 -4.94 2.39 3.13
N MET A 104 -4.81 2.53 1.81
CA MET A 104 -5.04 1.46 0.85
C MET A 104 -3.99 1.42 -0.26
N ALA A 105 -3.78 0.25 -0.84
CA ALA A 105 -2.95 0.08 -2.03
C ALA A 105 -3.53 -1.02 -2.92
N PRO A 106 -3.76 -0.73 -4.21
CA PRO A 106 -4.32 -1.66 -5.15
C PRO A 106 -3.29 -2.70 -5.58
N LYS A 107 -3.75 -3.91 -5.86
CA LYS A 107 -2.94 -4.97 -6.46
C LYS A 107 -2.77 -4.79 -7.97
N ASP A 108 -3.73 -4.14 -8.62
CA ASP A 108 -3.81 -3.95 -10.07
C ASP A 108 -4.62 -2.70 -10.46
N GLU A 109 -4.77 -2.43 -11.75
CA GLU A 109 -5.45 -1.26 -12.31
C GLU A 109 -6.96 -1.28 -12.03
N SER A 110 -7.60 -2.44 -12.06
CA SER A 110 -9.03 -2.58 -11.76
C SER A 110 -9.31 -2.25 -10.29
N GLU A 111 -8.47 -2.72 -9.39
CA GLU A 111 -8.59 -2.40 -7.96
C GLU A 111 -8.28 -0.92 -7.69
N LEU A 112 -7.34 -0.31 -8.46
CA LEU A 112 -7.06 1.13 -8.39
C LEU A 112 -8.31 1.97 -8.69
N GLN A 113 -9.07 1.65 -9.75
CA GLN A 113 -10.32 2.34 -10.08
C GLN A 113 -11.33 2.25 -8.92
N ARG A 114 -11.52 1.04 -8.37
CA ARG A 114 -12.44 0.79 -7.26
C ARG A 114 -12.02 1.51 -5.98
N MET A 115 -10.72 1.56 -5.69
CA MET A 115 -10.18 2.29 -4.53
C MET A 115 -10.31 3.80 -4.69
N LEU A 116 -10.17 4.34 -5.91
CA LEU A 116 -10.35 5.76 -6.16
C LEU A 116 -11.81 6.18 -5.88
N ILE A 117 -12.79 5.43 -6.38
CA ILE A 117 -14.20 5.74 -6.11
C ILE A 117 -14.55 5.53 -4.62
N THR A 118 -13.94 4.54 -3.97
CA THR A 118 -14.06 4.34 -2.52
C THR A 118 -13.56 5.58 -1.77
N SER A 119 -12.39 6.09 -2.18
CA SER A 119 -11.76 7.28 -1.61
C SER A 119 -12.67 8.52 -1.71
N ILE A 120 -13.20 8.78 -2.91
CA ILE A 120 -14.07 9.95 -3.18
C ILE A 120 -15.41 9.85 -2.42
N ASN A 121 -15.94 8.65 -2.22
CA ASN A 121 -17.20 8.42 -1.52
C ASN A 121 -17.06 8.40 0.00
N HIS A 122 -15.85 8.27 0.52
CA HIS A 122 -15.62 8.25 1.97
C HIS A 122 -15.75 9.65 2.59
N ASN A 123 -16.37 9.73 3.79
CA ASN A 123 -16.52 10.97 4.55
C ASN A 123 -15.40 11.15 5.58
N GLY A 124 -14.16 10.99 5.14
CA GLY A 124 -12.96 11.13 5.95
C GLY A 124 -11.71 11.05 5.07
N PRO A 125 -10.53 11.26 5.63
CA PRO A 125 -9.29 11.27 4.86
C PRO A 125 -8.88 9.86 4.40
N THR A 126 -8.44 9.78 3.15
CA THR A 126 -7.96 8.53 2.56
C THR A 126 -6.58 8.72 1.93
N ALA A 127 -5.77 7.68 1.91
CA ALA A 127 -4.54 7.64 1.14
C ALA A 127 -4.47 6.35 0.33
N LEU A 128 -4.35 6.53 -0.97
CA LEU A 128 -4.22 5.50 -1.99
C LEU A 128 -2.80 5.54 -2.54
N ARG A 129 -2.00 4.51 -2.27
CA ARG A 129 -0.61 4.47 -2.73
C ARG A 129 -0.46 3.59 -3.95
N ILE A 130 0.23 4.11 -4.96
CA ILE A 130 0.52 3.43 -6.22
C ILE A 130 2.03 3.37 -6.47
N PRO A 131 2.55 2.26 -7.01
CA PRO A 131 3.98 2.11 -7.29
C PRO A 131 4.40 2.92 -8.53
N ARG A 132 5.70 3.11 -8.70
CA ARG A 132 6.27 3.57 -9.96
C ARG A 132 6.33 2.40 -10.96
N GLY A 133 5.85 2.59 -12.16
CA GLY A 133 5.97 1.63 -13.25
C GLY A 133 4.72 1.51 -14.09
N SER A 134 4.73 0.55 -14.98
CA SER A 134 3.54 0.14 -15.73
C SER A 134 2.68 -0.78 -14.87
N GLY A 135 1.36 -0.73 -15.06
CA GLY A 135 0.47 -1.70 -14.46
C GLY A 135 0.66 -3.12 -15.02
N LEU A 136 -0.09 -4.04 -14.47
CA LEU A 136 -0.05 -5.46 -14.88
C LEU A 136 -0.79 -5.72 -16.20
N GLY A 137 -1.48 -4.72 -16.74
CA GLY A 137 -2.29 -4.84 -17.97
C GLY A 137 -3.67 -5.46 -17.70
N VAL A 138 -4.16 -5.35 -16.49
CA VAL A 138 -5.52 -5.80 -16.14
C VAL A 138 -6.54 -4.86 -16.75
N ALA A 139 -7.59 -5.45 -17.36
CA ALA A 139 -8.65 -4.66 -17.97
C ALA A 139 -9.35 -3.77 -16.94
N VAL A 140 -9.49 -2.51 -17.30
CA VAL A 140 -10.23 -1.51 -16.53
C VAL A 140 -11.63 -1.34 -17.10
N MET A 141 -12.59 -0.99 -16.26
CA MET A 141 -13.96 -0.72 -16.67
C MET A 141 -14.10 0.73 -17.10
N ASP A 142 -14.87 0.97 -18.16
CA ASP A 142 -15.17 2.34 -18.61
C ASP A 142 -16.25 2.99 -17.74
N GLU A 143 -17.19 2.19 -17.21
CA GLU A 143 -18.33 2.65 -16.40
C GLU A 143 -18.68 1.61 -15.31
N GLY A 144 -19.48 2.02 -14.32
CA GLY A 144 -20.05 1.11 -13.32
C GLY A 144 -19.06 0.64 -12.26
N TRP A 145 -18.14 1.48 -11.88
CA TRP A 145 -17.15 1.14 -10.83
C TRP A 145 -17.81 1.02 -9.47
N GLU A 146 -17.78 -0.18 -8.92
CA GLU A 146 -18.27 -0.43 -7.57
C GLU A 146 -17.17 -0.14 -6.55
N PRO A 147 -17.44 0.67 -5.52
CA PRO A 147 -16.47 0.92 -4.46
C PRO A 147 -16.14 -0.37 -3.71
N LEU A 148 -14.98 -0.42 -3.08
CA LEU A 148 -14.64 -1.46 -2.12
C LEU A 148 -15.22 -1.13 -0.74
N ASN A 149 -15.61 -2.15 0.01
CA ASN A 149 -15.89 -1.99 1.43
C ASN A 149 -14.58 -1.73 2.18
N ILE A 150 -14.54 -0.63 2.94
CA ILE A 150 -13.34 -0.24 3.67
C ILE A 150 -13.01 -1.30 4.74
N GLY A 151 -11.77 -1.76 4.73
CA GLY A 151 -11.29 -2.76 5.66
C GLY A 151 -11.62 -4.21 5.28
N GLU A 152 -12.07 -4.47 4.04
CA GLU A 152 -12.26 -5.83 3.53
C GLU A 152 -11.05 -6.28 2.69
N ALA A 153 -10.41 -7.36 3.13
CA ALA A 153 -9.37 -8.06 2.40
C ALA A 153 -9.97 -9.13 1.46
N GLU A 154 -9.13 -9.72 0.62
CA GLU A 154 -9.54 -10.72 -0.38
C GLU A 154 -8.64 -11.95 -0.30
N ILE A 155 -9.22 -13.16 -0.23
CA ILE A 155 -8.47 -14.40 -0.41
C ILE A 155 -8.29 -14.61 -1.92
N LEU A 156 -7.04 -14.67 -2.37
CA LEU A 156 -6.69 -14.93 -3.77
C LEU A 156 -6.44 -16.41 -4.04
N GLU A 157 -5.87 -17.12 -3.09
CA GLU A 157 -5.63 -18.56 -3.14
C GLU A 157 -5.83 -19.17 -1.76
N GLU A 158 -6.48 -20.32 -1.69
CA GLU A 158 -6.65 -21.08 -0.45
C GLU A 158 -5.46 -22.04 -0.26
N GLY A 159 -5.01 -22.21 0.99
CA GLY A 159 -3.92 -23.12 1.37
C GLY A 159 -3.86 -23.31 2.88
N GLU A 160 -3.08 -24.29 3.33
CA GLU A 160 -3.08 -24.68 4.74
C GLU A 160 -1.70 -24.65 5.40
N ASP A 161 -0.61 -24.55 4.62
CA ASP A 161 0.74 -24.65 5.16
C ASP A 161 1.31 -23.29 5.59
N ILE A 162 1.05 -22.24 4.80
CA ILE A 162 1.54 -20.87 5.01
C ILE A 162 0.44 -19.87 4.66
N LEU A 163 0.30 -18.82 5.46
CA LEU A 163 -0.50 -17.65 5.17
C LEU A 163 0.41 -16.49 4.73
N ILE A 164 0.32 -16.09 3.46
CA ILE A 164 0.96 -14.87 2.96
C ILE A 164 -0.08 -13.76 2.93
N ILE A 165 0.16 -12.67 3.66
CA ILE A 165 -0.66 -11.47 3.62
C ILE A 165 0.14 -10.41 2.89
N ALA A 166 -0.27 -10.10 1.66
CA ALA A 166 0.42 -9.16 0.79
C ALA A 166 -0.35 -7.83 0.65
N TYR A 167 0.38 -6.78 0.30
CA TYR A 167 -0.16 -5.44 0.22
C TYR A 167 0.33 -4.70 -1.03
N GLY A 168 -0.61 -4.16 -1.81
CA GLY A 168 -0.32 -3.38 -3.01
C GLY A 168 0.48 -4.16 -4.07
N SER A 169 1.54 -3.56 -4.60
CA SER A 169 2.42 -4.16 -5.62
C SER A 169 3.01 -5.51 -5.24
N MET A 170 3.15 -5.80 -3.93
CA MET A 170 3.70 -7.07 -3.47
C MET A 170 2.73 -8.25 -3.60
N VAL A 171 1.47 -8.03 -3.97
CA VAL A 171 0.51 -9.11 -4.23
C VAL A 171 0.95 -9.96 -5.42
N ALA A 172 1.42 -9.34 -6.50
CA ALA A 172 1.96 -10.08 -7.66
C ALA A 172 3.17 -10.94 -7.24
N SER A 173 4.11 -10.37 -6.49
CA SER A 173 5.26 -11.11 -5.96
C SER A 173 4.86 -12.24 -5.01
N ALA A 174 3.79 -12.07 -4.23
CA ALA A 174 3.24 -13.11 -3.36
C ALA A 174 2.68 -14.30 -4.16
N ILE A 175 1.97 -14.03 -5.25
CA ILE A 175 1.45 -15.07 -6.15
C ILE A 175 2.62 -15.86 -6.79
N GLU A 176 3.64 -15.16 -7.30
CA GLU A 176 4.82 -15.83 -7.86
C GLU A 176 5.57 -16.65 -6.81
N THR A 177 5.76 -16.11 -5.60
CA THR A 177 6.36 -16.83 -4.47
C THR A 177 5.57 -18.09 -4.11
N ALA A 178 4.23 -18.00 -4.05
CA ALA A 178 3.38 -19.13 -3.78
C ALA A 178 3.47 -20.21 -4.86
N ASN A 179 3.56 -19.83 -6.14
CA ASN A 179 3.76 -20.77 -7.23
C ASN A 179 5.09 -21.56 -7.10
N ILE A 180 6.17 -20.89 -6.67
CA ILE A 180 7.45 -21.56 -6.40
C ILE A 180 7.29 -22.55 -5.23
N LEU A 181 6.67 -22.15 -4.13
CA LEU A 181 6.43 -23.01 -2.97
C LEU A 181 5.52 -24.19 -3.31
N LYS A 182 4.50 -23.99 -4.14
CA LYS A 182 3.59 -25.05 -4.61
C LYS A 182 4.30 -26.16 -5.42
N ASN A 183 5.31 -25.78 -6.20
CA ASN A 183 6.16 -26.77 -6.89
C ASN A 183 6.98 -27.63 -5.92
N MET A 184 7.07 -27.23 -4.65
CA MET A 184 7.70 -27.96 -3.55
C MET A 184 6.66 -28.64 -2.63
N ASN A 185 5.41 -28.77 -3.08
CA ASN A 185 4.26 -29.31 -2.33
C ASN A 185 3.90 -28.53 -1.05
N ILE A 186 4.15 -27.21 -1.03
CA ILE A 186 3.76 -26.34 0.06
C ILE A 186 2.54 -25.50 -0.39
N ASN A 187 1.39 -25.69 0.25
CA ASN A 187 0.14 -25.02 -0.09
C ASN A 187 0.00 -23.69 0.65
N VAL A 188 -0.02 -22.60 -0.09
CA VAL A 188 -0.02 -21.23 0.43
C VAL A 188 -1.42 -20.63 0.35
N CYS A 189 -1.91 -20.10 1.47
CA CYS A 189 -3.06 -19.21 1.47
C CYS A 189 -2.56 -17.78 1.19
N ILE A 190 -3.09 -17.13 0.15
CA ILE A 190 -2.73 -15.76 -0.22
C ILE A 190 -3.88 -14.82 0.10
N VAL A 191 -3.60 -13.79 0.89
CA VAL A 191 -4.52 -12.71 1.20
C VAL A 191 -3.99 -11.39 0.63
N ASN A 192 -4.78 -10.76 -0.23
CA ASN A 192 -4.60 -9.36 -0.59
C ASN A 192 -5.24 -8.50 0.51
N ALA A 193 -4.42 -7.82 1.29
CA ALA A 193 -4.89 -7.03 2.42
C ALA A 193 -5.69 -5.80 2.00
N ARG A 194 -5.49 -5.26 0.81
CA ARG A 194 -6.09 -4.01 0.29
C ARG A 194 -5.87 -2.80 1.17
N PHE A 195 -6.10 -2.94 2.48
CA PHE A 195 -6.04 -1.87 3.48
C PHE A 195 -4.99 -2.18 4.54
N VAL A 196 -4.14 -1.19 4.84
CA VAL A 196 -3.28 -1.21 6.03
C VAL A 196 -4.07 -0.70 7.24
N LYS A 197 -5.00 0.22 6.98
CA LYS A 197 -5.84 0.84 8.00
C LYS A 197 -7.22 1.19 7.42
N PRO A 198 -8.29 0.61 7.94
CA PRO A 198 -8.27 -0.49 8.93
C PRO A 198 -7.87 -1.83 8.31
N LEU A 199 -7.29 -2.73 9.09
CA LEU A 199 -7.06 -4.12 8.71
C LEU A 199 -8.34 -4.95 8.80
N ASP A 200 -8.51 -5.93 7.90
CA ASP A 200 -9.58 -6.93 8.00
C ASP A 200 -9.28 -7.97 9.09
N LYS A 201 -9.54 -7.60 10.32
CA LYS A 201 -9.36 -8.49 11.46
C LYS A 201 -10.25 -9.73 11.41
N ASN A 202 -11.44 -9.62 10.80
CA ASN A 202 -12.42 -10.70 10.73
C ASN A 202 -11.97 -11.81 9.78
N LEU A 203 -11.19 -11.49 8.75
CA LEU A 203 -10.60 -12.45 7.83
C LEU A 203 -9.21 -12.92 8.32
N ILE A 204 -8.35 -11.99 8.68
CA ILE A 204 -6.93 -12.25 8.96
C ILE A 204 -6.74 -13.09 10.23
N MET A 205 -7.43 -12.76 11.32
CA MET A 205 -7.21 -13.44 12.61
C MET A 205 -7.62 -14.92 12.59
N PRO A 206 -8.79 -15.33 12.04
CA PRO A 206 -9.13 -16.75 11.93
C PRO A 206 -8.16 -17.54 11.05
N LEU A 207 -7.75 -16.99 9.90
CA LEU A 207 -6.77 -17.62 9.02
C LEU A 207 -5.43 -17.82 9.73
N ALA A 208 -4.95 -16.78 10.42
CA ALA A 208 -3.70 -16.86 11.17
C ALA A 208 -3.75 -17.90 12.29
N LYS A 209 -4.85 -18.00 13.03
CA LYS A 209 -5.05 -19.02 14.07
C LYS A 209 -5.06 -20.44 13.51
N LYS A 210 -5.64 -20.62 12.29
CA LYS A 210 -5.68 -21.93 11.62
C LYS A 210 -4.30 -22.33 11.10
N ILE A 211 -3.60 -21.44 10.39
CA ILE A 211 -2.39 -21.76 9.62
C ILE A 211 -1.12 -21.59 10.47
N GLN A 212 -1.06 -20.63 11.37
CA GLN A 212 0.02 -20.34 12.34
C GLN A 212 1.39 -19.92 11.75
N LYS A 213 1.65 -20.16 10.48
CA LYS A 213 2.85 -19.70 9.77
C LYS A 213 2.50 -18.50 8.91
N VAL A 214 2.74 -17.30 9.41
CA VAL A 214 2.31 -16.06 8.77
C VAL A 214 3.49 -15.30 8.21
N VAL A 215 3.36 -14.87 6.95
CA VAL A 215 4.30 -14.00 6.23
C VAL A 215 3.56 -12.73 5.85
N THR A 216 4.17 -11.56 6.05
CA THR A 216 3.69 -10.30 5.46
C THR A 216 4.62 -9.83 4.37
N MET A 217 4.06 -9.32 3.26
CA MET A 217 4.82 -8.80 2.14
C MET A 217 4.41 -7.36 1.85
N GLU A 218 5.38 -6.43 1.98
CA GLU A 218 5.19 -5.00 1.73
C GLU A 218 6.36 -4.39 0.97
N GLU A 219 6.09 -3.42 0.12
CA GLU A 219 7.09 -2.54 -0.50
C GLU A 219 7.14 -1.21 0.28
N GLY A 220 7.57 -1.32 1.53
CA GLY A 220 7.67 -0.26 2.51
C GLY A 220 8.69 -0.63 3.59
N THR A 221 9.04 0.31 4.45
CA THR A 221 9.93 0.02 5.58
C THR A 221 9.28 -0.93 6.58
N LEU A 222 10.04 -1.90 7.06
CA LEU A 222 9.58 -2.84 8.09
C LEU A 222 9.27 -2.15 9.44
N ILE A 223 9.91 -0.99 9.70
CA ILE A 223 9.70 -0.24 10.94
C ILE A 223 8.41 0.57 10.83
N GLY A 224 7.40 0.20 11.61
CA GLY A 224 6.10 0.86 11.60
C GLY A 224 5.26 0.63 10.34
N GLY A 225 5.70 -0.24 9.41
CA GLY A 225 5.01 -0.54 8.16
C GLY A 225 3.80 -1.47 8.31
N PHE A 226 3.39 -2.08 7.19
CA PHE A 226 2.25 -3.00 7.12
C PHE A 226 2.45 -4.25 8.00
N GLY A 227 3.62 -4.88 7.91
CA GLY A 227 3.93 -6.05 8.73
C GLY A 227 3.92 -5.73 10.23
N SER A 228 4.29 -4.50 10.63
CA SER A 228 4.15 -4.04 12.01
C SER A 228 2.68 -3.95 12.42
N ALA A 229 1.79 -3.46 11.54
CA ALA A 229 0.35 -3.41 11.81
C ALA A 229 -0.25 -4.81 12.04
N ILE A 230 0.19 -5.82 11.30
CA ILE A 230 -0.25 -7.21 11.51
C ILE A 230 0.25 -7.76 12.85
N VAL A 231 1.49 -7.47 13.23
CA VAL A 231 2.04 -7.89 14.54
C VAL A 231 1.28 -7.22 15.68
N GLU A 232 0.99 -5.93 15.58
CA GLU A 232 0.19 -5.19 16.55
C GLU A 232 -1.22 -5.78 16.65
N LEU A 233 -1.89 -6.04 15.50
CA LEU A 233 -3.21 -6.67 15.48
C LEU A 233 -3.22 -7.99 16.24
N PHE A 234 -2.20 -8.84 16.05
CA PHE A 234 -2.13 -10.12 16.72
C PHE A 234 -1.85 -9.98 18.21
N ASN A 235 -0.91 -9.11 18.59
CA ASN A 235 -0.58 -8.85 19.98
C ASN A 235 -1.79 -8.30 20.76
N ASP A 236 -2.50 -7.33 20.21
CA ASP A 236 -3.66 -6.70 20.85
C ASP A 236 -4.87 -7.64 20.99
N ASN A 237 -4.89 -8.75 20.23
CA ASN A 237 -5.94 -9.76 20.29
C ASN A 237 -5.43 -11.11 20.87
N GLU A 238 -4.31 -11.10 21.61
CA GLU A 238 -3.73 -12.26 22.30
C GLU A 238 -3.47 -13.46 21.37
N ILE A 239 -3.14 -13.18 20.10
CA ILE A 239 -2.79 -14.19 19.11
C ILE A 239 -1.27 -14.38 19.13
N ASN A 240 -0.81 -15.46 19.75
CA ASN A 240 0.63 -15.74 19.88
C ASN A 240 1.16 -16.50 18.66
N ILE A 241 1.38 -15.76 17.58
CA ILE A 241 1.90 -16.29 16.30
C ILE A 241 3.14 -15.49 15.88
N HIS A 242 4.19 -16.21 15.50
CA HIS A 242 5.37 -15.57 14.94
C HIS A 242 5.14 -15.17 13.49
N VAL A 243 5.13 -13.85 13.23
CA VAL A 243 5.01 -13.28 11.89
C VAL A 243 6.39 -13.08 11.28
N TYR A 244 6.62 -13.66 10.11
CA TYR A 244 7.79 -13.34 9.30
C TYR A 244 7.48 -12.15 8.39
N ARG A 245 8.06 -11.01 8.68
CA ARG A 245 7.84 -9.78 7.91
C ARG A 245 8.87 -9.65 6.80
N THR A 246 8.41 -9.41 5.57
CA THR A 246 9.26 -9.08 4.42
C THR A 246 8.94 -7.68 3.91
N GLY A 247 9.97 -6.88 3.67
CA GLY A 247 9.89 -5.47 3.28
C GLY A 247 11.28 -4.85 3.32
N ILE A 248 11.35 -3.54 3.22
CA ILE A 248 12.61 -2.79 3.23
C ILE A 248 13.13 -2.74 4.67
N PRO A 249 14.31 -3.30 4.97
CA PRO A 249 14.92 -3.21 6.30
C PRO A 249 15.33 -1.76 6.62
N ASP A 250 15.96 -1.56 7.78
CA ASP A 250 16.47 -0.24 8.21
C ASP A 250 17.72 0.17 7.41
N VAL A 251 17.51 0.49 6.13
CA VAL A 251 18.55 0.92 5.19
C VAL A 251 18.01 2.00 4.26
N LEU A 252 18.89 2.81 3.72
CA LEU A 252 18.61 3.68 2.58
C LEU A 252 18.76 2.86 1.29
N VAL A 253 17.79 2.98 0.40
CA VAL A 253 17.80 2.29 -0.90
C VAL A 253 18.49 3.18 -1.93
N ASP A 254 19.62 2.71 -2.45
CA ASP A 254 20.45 3.42 -3.44
C ASP A 254 19.83 3.44 -4.85
N HIS A 255 20.51 4.18 -5.75
CA HIS A 255 20.19 4.18 -7.19
C HIS A 255 20.37 2.77 -7.79
N ALA A 256 19.33 2.26 -8.41
CA ALA A 256 19.35 1.02 -9.18
C ALA A 256 18.07 0.95 -10.03
N SER A 257 17.86 -0.11 -10.83
CA SER A 257 16.51 -0.40 -11.31
C SER A 257 15.63 -0.92 -10.15
N PRO A 258 14.30 -0.85 -10.22
CA PRO A 258 13.43 -1.44 -9.19
C PRO A 258 13.74 -2.90 -8.91
N ASP A 259 13.97 -3.71 -9.96
CA ASP A 259 14.30 -5.14 -9.82
C ASP A 259 15.65 -5.37 -9.14
N GLN A 260 16.68 -4.61 -9.54
CA GLN A 260 17.99 -4.68 -8.86
C GLN A 260 17.91 -4.28 -7.38
N SER A 261 17.06 -3.30 -7.06
CA SER A 261 16.82 -2.90 -5.66
C SER A 261 16.10 -4.01 -4.89
N LYS A 262 15.06 -4.61 -5.49
CA LYS A 262 14.36 -5.76 -4.90
C LYS A 262 15.29 -6.95 -4.70
N GLU A 263 16.13 -7.27 -5.70
CA GLU A 263 17.13 -8.33 -5.60
C GLU A 263 18.12 -8.10 -4.45
N LYS A 264 18.69 -6.89 -4.34
CA LYS A 264 19.60 -6.53 -3.24
C LYS A 264 18.95 -6.63 -1.86
N LEU A 265 17.68 -6.30 -1.76
CA LEU A 265 16.90 -6.37 -0.53
C LEU A 265 16.38 -7.78 -0.24
N GLY A 266 16.50 -8.68 -1.20
CA GLY A 266 16.00 -10.04 -1.11
C GLY A 266 14.47 -10.11 -1.16
N LEU A 267 13.86 -9.28 -1.98
CA LEU A 267 12.41 -9.17 -2.18
C LEU A 267 11.95 -9.79 -3.52
N MET A 268 12.85 -10.44 -4.25
CA MET A 268 12.47 -11.22 -5.44
C MET A 268 11.72 -12.51 -5.02
N PRO A 269 10.76 -12.99 -5.82
CA PRO A 269 9.92 -14.13 -5.46
C PRO A 269 10.67 -15.40 -5.07
N ASP A 270 11.74 -15.74 -5.79
CA ASP A 270 12.63 -16.88 -5.50
C ASP A 270 13.34 -16.70 -4.16
N GLN A 271 13.92 -15.54 -3.92
CA GLN A 271 14.59 -15.21 -2.66
C GLN A 271 13.60 -15.24 -1.47
N MET A 272 12.36 -14.77 -1.68
CA MET A 272 11.34 -14.83 -0.64
C MET A 272 10.92 -16.28 -0.36
N ALA A 273 10.73 -17.11 -1.38
CA ALA A 273 10.46 -18.54 -1.21
C ALA A 273 11.53 -19.22 -0.36
N ASP A 274 12.81 -19.05 -0.71
CA ASP A 274 13.95 -19.59 0.04
C ASP A 274 13.97 -19.14 1.51
N LYS A 275 13.74 -17.84 1.74
CA LYS A 275 13.69 -17.27 3.10
C LYS A 275 12.53 -17.84 3.91
N ILE A 276 11.36 -18.05 3.30
CA ILE A 276 10.18 -18.64 3.94
C ILE A 276 10.46 -20.10 4.33
N ILE A 277 10.99 -20.89 3.39
CA ILE A 277 11.37 -22.30 3.63
C ILE A 277 12.33 -22.39 4.82
N LYS A 278 13.39 -21.60 4.80
CA LYS A 278 14.40 -21.55 5.86
C LYS A 278 13.79 -21.11 7.19
N LYS A 279 12.92 -20.09 7.17
CA LYS A 279 12.30 -19.53 8.38
C LYS A 279 11.41 -20.52 9.10
N PHE A 280 10.62 -21.26 8.35
CA PHE A 280 9.63 -22.20 8.90
C PHE A 280 10.10 -23.67 8.86
N LYS A 281 11.35 -23.94 8.44
CA LYS A 281 11.96 -25.27 8.38
C LYS A 281 11.09 -26.28 7.61
N LEU A 282 10.71 -25.90 6.37
CA LEU A 282 9.75 -26.67 5.57
C LEU A 282 10.39 -27.82 4.76
N ASN A 283 11.71 -27.99 4.82
CA ASN A 283 12.45 -29.04 4.12
C ASN A 283 12.82 -30.22 5.04
N ASP A 284 12.34 -30.25 6.28
CA ASP A 284 12.65 -31.31 7.26
C ASP A 284 11.51 -32.34 7.37
#